data_4ac290ce901ad694eb2b00784450f063
#
_entry.id   4ac290ce901ad694eb2b00784450f063
#
_cell.length_a   1.000
_cell.length_b   1.000
_cell.length_c   1.000
_cell.angle_alpha   90.00
_cell.angle_beta   90.00
_cell.angle_gamma   90.00
#
_symmetry.space_group_name_H-M   'P 1'
#
loop_
_entity.id
_entity.type
_entity.pdbx_description
1 polymer ?
#
loop_
_entity_poly.entity_id
_entity_poly.type
_entity_poly.pdbx_seq_one_letter_code
_entity_poly.pdbx_strand_id
1 'polypeptide(L)'
;MPPSASLVQPALWPLSLIVFLPAVVAAFLSLPIIPKAREELIRWITLGTLAVVFVVSLWLAVPQLFGEAGPAQFQIGQPEMQSVVKLPWIKSFGIEYLLGVDGISLPLVVLTTFLSMLAAAASWPITKHVKAYHVLFLLLVTGMLGVFVSLDFFLFYVFWEVMLLPMYFLIGIWGGPRREYAAIKFFLYTLLGSVLMLIAILMLYFSSDLRLLSPEQLTAAHVVSSAIDAAAPAEA
;
A
#
# COMPACT_ATOMS: atom_id res chain seq x y z
N MET A 1 34.05 11.46 -14.20
CA MET A 1 32.69 10.96 -14.53
C MET A 1 32.16 10.33 -13.30
N PRO A 2 31.14 10.86 -12.63
CA PRO A 2 30.42 10.10 -11.62
C PRO A 2 29.74 8.92 -12.35
N PRO A 3 29.68 7.73 -11.75
CA PRO A 3 28.99 6.62 -12.35
C PRO A 3 27.55 7.07 -12.59
N SER A 4 27.09 6.91 -13.83
CA SER A 4 25.68 7.02 -14.19
C SER A 4 24.88 6.38 -13.08
N ALA A 5 24.00 7.15 -12.44
CA ALA A 5 23.01 6.62 -11.53
C ALA A 5 22.25 5.55 -12.31
N SER A 6 22.73 4.33 -12.27
CA SER A 6 21.96 3.17 -12.63
C SER A 6 20.71 3.31 -11.79
N LEU A 7 19.59 3.64 -12.44
CA LEU A 7 18.28 3.53 -11.86
C LEU A 7 18.28 2.19 -11.15
N VAL A 8 18.42 2.26 -9.83
CA VAL A 8 18.45 1.10 -8.97
C VAL A 8 17.21 0.33 -9.37
N GLN A 9 17.39 -0.80 -10.04
CA GLN A 9 16.36 -1.81 -10.07
C GLN A 9 16.48 -2.55 -8.74
N PRO A 10 15.88 -2.04 -7.68
CA PRO A 10 15.83 -2.75 -6.44
C PRO A 10 14.91 -3.95 -6.67
N ALA A 11 15.09 -4.94 -5.88
CA ALA A 11 14.21 -6.08 -5.87
C ALA A 11 12.75 -5.60 -5.82
N LEU A 12 12.06 -5.61 -6.96
CA LEU A 12 10.66 -5.16 -7.13
C LEU A 12 9.70 -5.93 -6.22
N TRP A 13 10.14 -7.07 -5.72
CA TRP A 13 9.31 -8.07 -5.07
C TRP A 13 8.96 -7.79 -3.59
N PRO A 14 9.80 -7.21 -2.69
CA PRO A 14 9.43 -7.17 -1.27
C PRO A 14 8.22 -6.29 -1.00
N LEU A 15 8.21 -5.04 -1.47
CA LEU A 15 7.10 -4.12 -1.23
C LEU A 15 5.83 -4.56 -1.94
N SER A 16 5.93 -4.95 -3.22
CA SER A 16 4.77 -5.45 -3.96
C SER A 16 4.22 -6.73 -3.34
N LEU A 17 5.08 -7.61 -2.83
CA LEU A 17 4.65 -8.81 -2.14
C LEU A 17 3.94 -8.48 -0.81
N ILE A 18 4.50 -7.57 -0.01
CA ILE A 18 3.89 -7.13 1.25
C ILE A 18 2.48 -6.61 1.00
N VAL A 19 2.28 -5.78 -0.04
CA VAL A 19 0.98 -5.16 -0.35
C VAL A 19 0.00 -6.17 -0.96
N PHE A 20 0.43 -6.93 -1.98
CA PHE A 20 -0.50 -7.71 -2.80
C PHE A 20 -0.67 -9.18 -2.37
N LEU A 21 0.22 -9.74 -1.57
CA LEU A 21 0.05 -11.11 -1.10
C LEU A 21 -1.29 -11.31 -0.36
N PRO A 22 -1.71 -10.43 0.56
CA PRO A 22 -3.02 -10.56 1.19
C PRO A 22 -4.17 -10.49 0.18
N ALA A 23 -4.10 -9.59 -0.83
CA ALA A 23 -5.13 -9.48 -1.87
C ALA A 23 -5.21 -10.73 -2.75
N VAL A 24 -4.07 -11.29 -3.15
CA VAL A 24 -4.03 -12.54 -3.94
C VAL A 24 -4.64 -13.70 -3.17
N VAL A 25 -4.30 -13.83 -1.89
CA VAL A 25 -4.90 -14.86 -1.02
C VAL A 25 -6.39 -14.60 -0.81
N ALA A 26 -6.82 -13.35 -0.64
CA ALA A 26 -8.24 -13.00 -0.56
C ALA A 26 -9.00 -13.40 -1.83
N ALA A 27 -8.44 -13.10 -3.01
CA ALA A 27 -8.99 -13.53 -4.28
C ALA A 27 -9.07 -15.07 -4.39
N PHE A 28 -8.01 -15.77 -4.02
CA PHE A 28 -7.98 -17.23 -3.99
C PHE A 28 -9.04 -17.82 -3.03
N LEU A 29 -9.14 -17.27 -1.82
CA LEU A 29 -10.15 -17.67 -0.85
C LEU A 29 -11.58 -17.37 -1.34
N SER A 30 -11.80 -16.32 -2.12
CA SER A 30 -13.13 -15.97 -2.65
C SER A 30 -13.67 -17.04 -3.62
N LEU A 31 -12.79 -17.75 -4.32
CA LEU A 31 -13.15 -18.79 -5.29
C LEU A 31 -13.95 -19.93 -4.63
N PRO A 32 -14.86 -20.58 -5.37
CA PRO A 32 -15.66 -21.70 -4.85
C PRO A 32 -14.85 -22.98 -4.58
N ILE A 33 -13.56 -22.99 -4.93
CA ILE A 33 -12.64 -24.14 -4.79
C ILE A 33 -12.51 -24.57 -3.32
N ILE A 34 -12.52 -23.61 -2.37
CA ILE A 34 -12.45 -23.92 -0.95
C ILE A 34 -13.88 -23.99 -0.38
N PRO A 35 -14.35 -25.18 0.03
CA PRO A 35 -15.67 -25.33 0.61
C PRO A 35 -15.81 -24.49 1.89
N LYS A 36 -16.98 -23.90 2.07
CA LYS A 36 -17.31 -23.13 3.30
C LYS A 36 -17.14 -23.96 4.58
N ALA A 37 -17.24 -25.29 4.48
CA ALA A 37 -17.09 -26.21 5.60
C ALA A 37 -15.65 -26.31 6.17
N ARG A 38 -14.62 -25.82 5.45
CA ARG A 38 -13.23 -25.85 5.92
C ARG A 38 -12.83 -24.53 6.60
N GLU A 39 -13.61 -24.11 7.58
CA GLU A 39 -13.39 -22.83 8.29
C GLU A 39 -12.02 -22.72 8.96
N GLU A 40 -11.56 -23.81 9.59
CA GLU A 40 -10.24 -23.82 10.24
C GLU A 40 -9.11 -23.64 9.23
N LEU A 41 -9.19 -24.26 8.07
CA LEU A 41 -8.20 -24.10 7.01
C LEU A 41 -8.14 -22.63 6.54
N ILE A 42 -9.29 -21.95 6.41
CA ILE A 42 -9.36 -20.54 6.03
C ILE A 42 -8.67 -19.65 7.08
N ARG A 43 -8.91 -19.91 8.37
CA ARG A 43 -8.26 -19.20 9.48
C ARG A 43 -6.73 -19.36 9.45
N TRP A 44 -6.27 -20.60 9.28
CA TRP A 44 -4.84 -20.90 9.19
C TRP A 44 -4.17 -20.30 7.95
N ILE A 45 -4.83 -20.31 6.79
CA ILE A 45 -4.31 -19.67 5.58
C ILE A 45 -4.19 -18.16 5.80
N THR A 46 -5.20 -17.52 6.37
CA THR A 46 -5.18 -16.08 6.65
C THR A 46 -4.07 -15.73 7.63
N LEU A 47 -3.98 -16.43 8.75
CA LEU A 47 -2.94 -16.21 9.76
C LEU A 47 -1.55 -16.45 9.18
N GLY A 48 -1.36 -17.55 8.43
CA GLY A 48 -0.09 -17.87 7.77
C GLY A 48 0.32 -16.80 6.75
N THR A 49 -0.63 -16.29 5.95
CA THR A 49 -0.38 -15.19 5.02
C THR A 49 0.12 -13.94 5.73
N LEU A 50 -0.57 -13.53 6.80
CA LEU A 50 -0.18 -12.33 7.56
C LEU A 50 1.12 -12.52 8.33
N ALA A 51 1.40 -13.72 8.81
CA ALA A 51 2.70 -14.05 9.41
C ALA A 51 3.83 -13.94 8.37
N VAL A 52 3.64 -14.44 7.15
CA VAL A 52 4.61 -14.27 6.05
C VAL A 52 4.82 -12.80 5.72
N VAL A 53 3.74 -12.03 5.57
CA VAL A 53 3.83 -10.58 5.30
C VAL A 53 4.58 -9.85 6.43
N PHE A 54 4.31 -10.20 7.68
CA PHE A 54 5.03 -9.64 8.83
C PHE A 54 6.52 -10.00 8.82
N VAL A 55 6.88 -11.27 8.56
CA VAL A 55 8.28 -11.70 8.48
C VAL A 55 9.02 -10.97 7.36
N VAL A 56 8.38 -10.80 6.18
CA VAL A 56 8.98 -10.07 5.05
C VAL A 56 9.13 -8.58 5.38
N SER A 57 8.16 -7.96 6.06
CA SER A 57 8.28 -6.57 6.50
C SER A 57 9.39 -6.37 7.54
N LEU A 58 9.54 -7.32 8.44
CA LEU A 58 10.61 -7.32 9.45
C LEU A 58 11.98 -7.54 8.81
N TRP A 59 12.07 -8.45 7.83
CA TRP A 59 13.30 -8.65 7.06
C TRP A 59 13.73 -7.39 6.30
N LEU A 60 12.76 -6.65 5.75
CA LEU A 60 13.04 -5.38 5.10
C LEU A 60 13.53 -4.31 6.09
N ALA A 61 12.92 -4.24 7.28
CA ALA A 61 13.16 -3.20 8.28
C ALA A 61 14.44 -3.42 9.11
N VAL A 62 14.77 -4.65 9.44
CA VAL A 62 15.82 -4.98 10.40
C VAL A 62 16.80 -6.00 9.79
N PRO A 63 17.69 -5.53 8.89
CA PRO A 63 18.66 -6.39 8.24
C PRO A 63 19.53 -7.18 9.26
N GLN A 64 19.87 -6.58 10.40
CA GLN A 64 20.71 -7.19 11.41
C GLN A 64 20.11 -8.48 12.02
N LEU A 65 18.81 -8.69 11.93
CA LEU A 65 18.17 -9.93 12.43
C LEU A 65 18.38 -11.13 11.49
N PHE A 66 18.68 -10.87 10.21
CA PHE A 66 18.69 -11.89 9.15
C PHE A 66 20.04 -12.05 8.46
N GLY A 67 21.09 -11.36 8.93
CA GLY A 67 22.44 -11.42 8.39
C GLY A 67 22.96 -10.09 7.84
N GLU A 68 23.85 -10.14 6.84
CA GLU A 68 24.35 -8.91 6.20
C GLU A 68 23.26 -8.19 5.40
N ALA A 69 23.25 -6.85 5.48
CA ALA A 69 22.30 -6.03 4.78
C ALA A 69 22.42 -6.22 3.24
N GLY A 70 21.39 -6.80 2.63
CA GLY A 70 21.31 -6.89 1.19
C GLY A 70 20.84 -5.57 0.55
N PRO A 71 21.00 -5.42 -0.77
CA PRO A 71 20.65 -4.18 -1.50
C PRO A 71 19.15 -3.83 -1.46
N ALA A 72 18.30 -4.77 -1.09
CA ALA A 72 16.84 -4.56 -0.99
C ALA A 72 16.39 -4.17 0.42
N GLN A 73 17.29 -4.19 1.40
CA GLN A 73 16.96 -3.91 2.80
C GLN A 73 17.16 -2.44 3.14
N PHE A 74 16.38 -1.96 4.12
CA PHE A 74 16.41 -0.56 4.53
C PHE A 74 17.75 -0.18 5.19
N GLN A 75 18.33 0.94 4.75
CA GLN A 75 19.57 1.50 5.27
C GLN A 75 19.28 2.73 6.12
N ILE A 76 19.63 2.68 7.40
CA ILE A 76 19.44 3.81 8.32
C ILE A 76 20.42 4.94 7.98
N GLY A 77 19.91 6.19 7.98
CA GLY A 77 20.74 7.38 7.75
C GLY A 77 20.78 7.86 6.28
N GLN A 78 20.09 7.19 5.38
CA GLN A 78 19.87 7.67 4.02
C GLN A 78 18.63 8.57 3.98
N PRO A 79 18.73 9.82 3.49
CA PRO A 79 17.57 10.74 3.41
C PRO A 79 16.62 10.42 2.25
N GLU A 80 17.03 9.54 1.34
CA GLU A 80 16.29 9.20 0.13
C GLU A 80 15.26 8.08 0.38
N MET A 81 14.19 8.07 -0.43
CA MET A 81 13.23 6.96 -0.47
C MET A 81 13.94 5.68 -0.88
N GLN A 82 13.66 4.59 -0.19
CA GLN A 82 14.31 3.31 -0.42
C GLN A 82 13.33 2.27 -0.92
N SER A 83 13.87 1.21 -1.53
CA SER A 83 13.09 0.12 -2.14
C SER A 83 12.05 0.62 -3.15
N VAL A 84 12.40 1.69 -3.90
CA VAL A 84 11.49 2.34 -4.83
C VAL A 84 11.17 1.41 -6.00
N VAL A 85 9.88 1.19 -6.24
CA VAL A 85 9.32 0.48 -7.38
C VAL A 85 8.62 1.48 -8.27
N LYS A 86 9.08 1.66 -9.50
CA LYS A 86 8.51 2.61 -10.46
C LYS A 86 8.11 1.89 -11.74
N LEU A 87 6.81 1.88 -12.06
CA LEU A 87 6.27 1.33 -13.29
C LEU A 87 5.25 2.32 -13.88
N PRO A 88 5.30 2.61 -15.19
CA PRO A 88 4.29 3.47 -15.80
C PRO A 88 2.94 2.77 -15.80
N TRP A 89 1.91 3.42 -15.26
CA TRP A 89 0.56 2.87 -15.19
C TRP A 89 -0.37 3.54 -16.20
N ILE A 90 -0.68 4.83 -16.02
CA ILE A 90 -1.57 5.58 -16.93
C ILE A 90 -0.77 6.74 -17.53
N LYS A 91 -0.10 6.49 -18.66
CA LYS A 91 0.80 7.45 -19.30
C LYS A 91 0.12 8.78 -19.67
N SER A 92 -1.16 8.74 -20.07
CA SER A 92 -1.93 9.93 -20.48
C SER A 92 -2.05 10.98 -19.38
N PHE A 93 -2.03 10.57 -18.12
CA PHE A 93 -2.15 11.44 -16.94
C PHE A 93 -0.86 11.53 -16.13
N GLY A 94 0.22 10.88 -16.57
CA GLY A 94 1.47 10.83 -15.82
C GLY A 94 1.37 10.05 -14.51
N ILE A 95 0.38 9.15 -14.38
CA ILE A 95 0.16 8.34 -13.18
C ILE A 95 1.07 7.12 -13.23
N GLU A 96 1.83 6.92 -12.18
CA GLU A 96 2.78 5.83 -12.05
C GLU A 96 2.43 4.89 -10.88
N TYR A 97 2.70 3.61 -11.09
CA TYR A 97 2.76 2.68 -9.97
C TYR A 97 4.09 2.92 -9.27
N LEU A 98 4.05 3.79 -8.26
CA LEU A 98 5.23 4.24 -7.55
C LEU A 98 5.09 3.89 -6.07
N LEU A 99 5.89 2.91 -5.64
CA LEU A 99 5.97 2.49 -4.24
C LEU A 99 7.36 2.79 -3.70
N GLY A 100 7.43 3.09 -2.41
CA GLY A 100 8.69 3.26 -1.70
C GLY A 100 8.48 3.36 -0.21
N VAL A 101 9.56 3.27 0.54
CA VAL A 101 9.54 3.40 2.00
C VAL A 101 10.60 4.39 2.47
N ASP A 102 10.28 5.07 3.55
CA ASP A 102 11.18 5.95 4.28
C ASP A 102 11.28 5.52 5.75
N GLY A 103 12.05 6.26 6.54
CA GLY A 103 12.23 6.01 7.97
C GLY A 103 10.97 6.18 8.82
N ILE A 104 9.90 6.77 8.26
CA ILE A 104 8.60 6.96 8.93
C ILE A 104 7.61 5.88 8.49
N SER A 105 7.50 5.63 7.20
CA SER A 105 6.51 4.67 6.65
C SER A 105 6.88 3.23 6.98
N LEU A 106 8.16 2.87 6.97
CA LEU A 106 8.60 1.50 7.23
C LEU A 106 8.22 0.96 8.63
N PRO A 107 8.44 1.69 9.74
CA PRO A 107 7.92 1.30 11.05
C PRO A 107 6.39 1.14 11.08
N LEU A 108 5.66 1.99 10.36
CA LEU A 108 4.20 1.89 10.25
C LEU A 108 3.77 0.64 9.50
N VAL A 109 4.47 0.26 8.43
CA VAL A 109 4.26 -1.00 7.70
C VAL A 109 4.47 -2.20 8.62
N VAL A 110 5.59 -2.24 9.36
CA VAL A 110 5.89 -3.32 10.31
C VAL A 110 4.84 -3.40 11.42
N LEU A 111 4.45 -2.27 11.98
CA LEU A 111 3.40 -2.20 13.00
C LEU A 111 2.06 -2.70 12.46
N THR A 112 1.69 -2.28 11.26
CA THR A 112 0.43 -2.68 10.61
C THR A 112 0.40 -4.19 10.34
N THR A 113 1.48 -4.76 9.83
CA THR A 113 1.58 -6.20 9.57
C THR A 113 1.52 -7.00 10.86
N PHE A 114 2.19 -6.55 11.91
CA PHE A 114 2.15 -7.16 13.24
C PHE A 114 0.74 -7.12 13.84
N LEU A 115 0.11 -5.94 13.88
CA LEU A 115 -1.25 -5.78 14.40
C LEU A 115 -2.28 -6.58 13.60
N SER A 116 -2.12 -6.65 12.27
CA SER A 116 -3.00 -7.46 11.42
C SER A 116 -2.88 -8.94 11.71
N MET A 117 -1.67 -9.45 11.96
CA MET A 117 -1.44 -10.83 12.36
C MET A 117 -2.13 -11.13 13.72
N LEU A 118 -1.96 -10.24 14.71
CA LEU A 118 -2.61 -10.37 16.01
C LEU A 118 -4.15 -10.30 15.90
N ALA A 119 -4.67 -9.38 15.07
CA ALA A 119 -6.10 -9.25 14.84
C ALA A 119 -6.69 -10.49 14.15
N ALA A 120 -5.97 -11.13 13.23
CA ALA A 120 -6.37 -12.40 12.64
C ALA A 120 -6.44 -13.51 13.69
N ALA A 121 -5.46 -13.60 14.58
CA ALA A 121 -5.47 -14.55 15.68
C ALA A 121 -6.62 -14.28 16.67
N ALA A 122 -6.87 -13.01 17.03
CA ALA A 122 -7.97 -12.59 17.87
C ALA A 122 -9.35 -12.83 17.23
N SER A 123 -9.42 -12.93 15.92
CA SER A 123 -10.65 -13.20 15.17
C SER A 123 -11.06 -14.67 15.15
N TRP A 124 -10.33 -15.55 15.84
CA TRP A 124 -10.62 -16.98 15.89
C TRP A 124 -12.03 -17.35 16.39
N PRO A 125 -12.64 -16.61 17.35
CA PRO A 125 -14.01 -16.89 17.83
C PRO A 125 -15.11 -16.55 16.82
N ILE A 126 -14.80 -15.92 15.71
CA ILE A 126 -15.81 -15.57 14.70
C ILE A 126 -16.29 -16.83 13.99
N THR A 127 -17.58 -17.11 14.12
CA THR A 127 -18.25 -18.29 13.52
C THR A 127 -19.20 -17.92 12.39
N LYS A 128 -19.66 -16.66 12.34
CA LYS A 128 -20.59 -16.18 11.33
C LYS A 128 -19.87 -15.80 10.04
N HIS A 129 -20.17 -16.48 8.93
CA HIS A 129 -19.60 -16.17 7.60
C HIS A 129 -18.07 -16.06 7.58
N VAL A 130 -17.39 -17.02 8.19
CA VAL A 130 -15.92 -17.03 8.39
C VAL A 130 -15.14 -16.72 7.09
N LYS A 131 -15.51 -17.35 5.98
CA LYS A 131 -14.86 -17.13 4.68
C LYS A 131 -14.94 -15.66 4.25
N ALA A 132 -16.14 -15.06 4.29
CA ALA A 132 -16.34 -13.68 3.89
C ALA A 132 -15.58 -12.70 4.80
N TYR A 133 -15.55 -12.98 6.11
CA TYR A 133 -14.79 -12.20 7.08
C TYR A 133 -13.31 -12.13 6.71
N HIS A 134 -12.67 -13.29 6.52
CA HIS A 134 -11.24 -13.35 6.23
C HIS A 134 -10.87 -12.76 4.87
N VAL A 135 -11.73 -12.93 3.85
CA VAL A 135 -11.55 -12.27 2.54
C VAL A 135 -11.57 -10.75 2.67
N LEU A 136 -12.58 -10.19 3.34
CA LEU A 136 -12.70 -8.75 3.55
C LEU A 136 -11.57 -8.21 4.43
N PHE A 137 -11.15 -8.98 5.44
CA PHE A 137 -10.05 -8.61 6.31
C PHE A 137 -8.71 -8.53 5.55
N LEU A 138 -8.41 -9.50 4.70
CA LEU A 138 -7.20 -9.48 3.87
C LEU A 138 -7.20 -8.32 2.85
N LEU A 139 -8.36 -8.01 2.25
CA LEU A 139 -8.51 -6.85 1.37
C LEU A 139 -8.29 -5.53 2.11
N LEU A 140 -8.81 -5.43 3.34
CA LEU A 140 -8.57 -4.27 4.20
C LEU A 140 -7.08 -4.09 4.50
N VAL A 141 -6.38 -5.17 4.85
CA VAL A 141 -4.93 -5.14 5.12
C VAL A 141 -4.15 -4.69 3.88
N THR A 142 -4.53 -5.18 2.68
CA THR A 142 -3.93 -4.75 1.41
C THR A 142 -4.06 -3.23 1.23
N GLY A 143 -5.24 -2.67 1.44
CA GLY A 143 -5.46 -1.23 1.33
C GLY A 143 -4.60 -0.45 2.33
N MET A 144 -4.59 -0.85 3.61
CA MET A 144 -3.77 -0.19 4.64
C MET A 144 -2.27 -0.18 4.31
N LEU A 145 -1.73 -1.32 3.86
CA LEU A 145 -0.32 -1.42 3.49
C LEU A 145 -0.02 -0.58 2.24
N GLY A 146 -0.92 -0.60 1.24
CA GLY A 146 -0.79 0.20 0.03
C GLY A 146 -0.73 1.71 0.31
N VAL A 147 -1.54 2.22 1.24
CA VAL A 147 -1.53 3.63 1.65
C VAL A 147 -0.18 4.05 2.22
N PHE A 148 0.47 3.21 3.03
CA PHE A 148 1.75 3.57 3.66
C PHE A 148 2.95 3.55 2.72
N VAL A 149 2.87 2.84 1.59
CA VAL A 149 3.99 2.70 0.67
C VAL A 149 3.79 3.43 -0.65
N SER A 150 2.60 3.98 -0.93
CA SER A 150 2.32 4.73 -2.15
C SER A 150 2.98 6.09 -2.14
N LEU A 151 3.78 6.39 -3.17
CA LEU A 151 4.43 7.67 -3.40
C LEU A 151 3.71 8.52 -4.46
N ASP A 152 2.84 7.92 -5.27
CA ASP A 152 1.97 8.62 -6.21
C ASP A 152 0.62 8.93 -5.54
N PHE A 153 0.15 10.19 -5.64
CA PHE A 153 -1.09 10.65 -5.00
C PHE A 153 -2.34 9.91 -5.50
N PHE A 154 -2.37 9.57 -6.79
CA PHE A 154 -3.50 8.84 -7.34
C PHE A 154 -3.50 7.38 -6.86
N LEU A 155 -2.33 6.75 -6.83
CA LEU A 155 -2.17 5.40 -6.29
C LEU A 155 -2.53 5.34 -4.80
N PHE A 156 -2.09 6.34 -4.02
CA PHE A 156 -2.48 6.51 -2.62
C PHE A 156 -4.01 6.58 -2.48
N TYR A 157 -4.66 7.42 -3.30
CA TYR A 157 -6.11 7.56 -3.27
C TYR A 157 -6.82 6.24 -3.60
N VAL A 158 -6.35 5.49 -4.58
CA VAL A 158 -6.91 4.17 -4.93
C VAL A 158 -6.86 3.21 -3.75
N PHE A 159 -5.72 3.11 -3.05
CA PHE A 159 -5.61 2.24 -1.87
C PHE A 159 -6.48 2.73 -0.71
N TRP A 160 -6.61 4.04 -0.55
CA TRP A 160 -7.50 4.66 0.43
C TRP A 160 -8.97 4.26 0.20
N GLU A 161 -9.44 4.33 -1.04
CA GLU A 161 -10.81 3.92 -1.41
C GLU A 161 -11.02 2.39 -1.27
N VAL A 162 -10.02 1.60 -1.61
CA VAL A 162 -10.09 0.13 -1.48
C VAL A 162 -10.36 -0.32 -0.05
N MET A 163 -9.88 0.42 0.96
CA MET A 163 -10.16 0.09 2.38
C MET A 163 -11.62 0.32 2.78
N LEU A 164 -12.29 1.27 2.15
CA LEU A 164 -13.62 1.72 2.56
C LEU A 164 -14.67 0.61 2.44
N LEU A 165 -14.65 -0.12 1.32
CA LEU A 165 -15.63 -1.17 1.03
C LEU A 165 -15.53 -2.36 2.02
N PRO A 166 -14.36 -2.98 2.23
CA PRO A 166 -14.20 -4.02 3.24
C PRO A 166 -14.63 -3.59 4.64
N MET A 167 -14.25 -2.37 5.05
CA MET A 167 -14.59 -1.87 6.38
C MET A 167 -16.09 -1.66 6.56
N TYR A 168 -16.78 -1.15 5.53
CA TYR A 168 -18.24 -1.04 5.53
C TYR A 168 -18.92 -2.39 5.81
N PHE A 169 -18.51 -3.44 5.10
CA PHE A 169 -19.08 -4.78 5.29
C PHE A 169 -18.68 -5.40 6.63
N LEU A 170 -17.44 -5.22 7.08
CA LEU A 170 -17.00 -5.72 8.39
C LEU A 170 -17.83 -5.12 9.52
N ILE A 171 -18.07 -3.81 9.50
CA ILE A 171 -18.94 -3.15 10.49
C ILE A 171 -20.39 -3.62 10.33
N GLY A 172 -20.92 -3.68 9.10
CA GLY A 172 -22.33 -3.98 8.85
C GLY A 172 -22.75 -5.40 9.18
N ILE A 173 -21.85 -6.38 9.04
CA ILE A 173 -22.17 -7.81 9.26
C ILE A 173 -21.80 -8.27 10.67
N TRP A 174 -20.61 -7.87 11.18
CA TRP A 174 -20.06 -8.35 12.46
C TRP A 174 -20.08 -7.29 13.57
N GLY A 175 -20.57 -6.08 13.29
CA GLY A 175 -20.70 -5.03 14.28
C GLY A 175 -21.73 -5.29 15.36
N GLY A 176 -21.87 -4.36 16.30
CA GLY A 176 -22.78 -4.41 17.44
C GLY A 176 -24.27 -4.23 17.10
N PRO A 177 -25.14 -3.97 18.10
CA PRO A 177 -26.61 -3.91 17.92
C PRO A 177 -27.09 -2.90 16.87
N ARG A 178 -26.38 -1.77 16.68
CA ARG A 178 -26.70 -0.72 15.70
C ARG A 178 -25.75 -0.71 14.50
N ARG A 179 -25.25 -1.89 14.10
CA ARG A 179 -24.23 -2.06 13.05
C ARG A 179 -24.60 -1.45 11.70
N GLU A 180 -25.85 -1.57 11.27
CA GLU A 180 -26.29 -1.04 9.97
C GLU A 180 -26.20 0.49 9.94
N TYR A 181 -26.71 1.15 10.97
CA TYR A 181 -26.58 2.60 11.11
C TYR A 181 -25.09 3.03 11.21
N ALA A 182 -24.28 2.31 11.97
CA ALA A 182 -22.86 2.60 12.12
C ALA A 182 -22.11 2.44 10.80
N ALA A 183 -22.40 1.38 10.04
CA ALA A 183 -21.77 1.12 8.74
C ALA A 183 -22.11 2.23 7.71
N ILE A 184 -23.39 2.61 7.59
CA ILE A 184 -23.83 3.66 6.68
C ILE A 184 -23.20 5.00 7.08
N LYS A 185 -23.23 5.34 8.36
CA LYS A 185 -22.65 6.60 8.87
C LYS A 185 -21.14 6.65 8.60
N PHE A 186 -20.42 5.57 8.89
CA PHE A 186 -19.00 5.45 8.60
C PHE A 186 -18.73 5.66 7.10
N PHE A 187 -19.45 4.92 6.25
CA PHE A 187 -19.26 4.98 4.80
C PHE A 187 -19.49 6.39 4.25
N LEU A 188 -20.64 7.01 4.58
CA LEU A 188 -20.99 8.35 4.07
C LEU A 188 -20.01 9.42 4.56
N TYR A 189 -19.61 9.36 5.82
CA TYR A 189 -18.66 10.33 6.39
C TYR A 189 -17.28 10.23 5.76
N THR A 190 -16.79 9.00 5.62
CA THR A 190 -15.46 8.74 5.03
C THR A 190 -15.46 9.05 3.54
N LEU A 191 -16.52 8.65 2.81
CA LEU A 191 -16.66 8.92 1.38
C LEU A 191 -16.71 10.43 1.10
N LEU A 192 -17.44 11.21 1.91
CA LEU A 192 -17.46 12.66 1.76
C LEU A 192 -16.06 13.26 1.91
N GLY A 193 -15.30 12.80 2.94
CA GLY A 193 -13.93 13.25 3.15
C GLY A 193 -13.00 12.86 2.00
N SER A 194 -13.13 11.65 1.46
CA SER A 194 -12.29 11.17 0.36
C SER A 194 -12.60 11.88 -0.97
N VAL A 195 -13.86 12.22 -1.24
CA VAL A 195 -14.21 13.05 -2.40
C VAL A 195 -13.59 14.43 -2.33
N LEU A 196 -13.60 15.07 -1.15
CA LEU A 196 -12.93 16.37 -0.95
C LEU A 196 -11.40 16.25 -1.14
N MET A 197 -10.81 15.16 -0.68
CA MET A 197 -9.39 14.87 -0.91
C MET A 197 -9.10 14.68 -2.40
N LEU A 198 -9.95 13.95 -3.14
CA LEU A 198 -9.81 13.79 -4.60
C LEU A 198 -9.86 15.15 -5.32
N ILE A 199 -10.81 16.01 -4.95
CA ILE A 199 -10.90 17.37 -5.51
C ILE A 199 -9.61 18.14 -5.26
N ALA A 200 -9.05 18.08 -4.04
CA ALA A 200 -7.79 18.72 -3.71
C ALA A 200 -6.62 18.19 -4.55
N ILE A 201 -6.53 16.87 -4.73
CA ILE A 201 -5.50 16.22 -5.57
C ILE A 201 -5.63 16.71 -7.03
N LEU A 202 -6.86 16.75 -7.58
CA LEU A 202 -7.10 17.24 -8.94
C LEU A 202 -6.76 18.73 -9.08
N MET A 203 -7.10 19.56 -8.08
CA MET A 203 -6.72 20.97 -8.07
C MET A 203 -5.21 21.16 -8.08
N LEU A 204 -4.48 20.38 -7.28
CA LEU A 204 -3.01 20.40 -7.30
C LEU A 204 -2.47 19.94 -8.65
N TYR A 205 -3.00 18.88 -9.21
CA TYR A 205 -2.58 18.37 -10.53
C TYR A 205 -2.75 19.42 -11.63
N PHE A 206 -3.90 20.09 -11.71
CA PHE A 206 -4.14 21.11 -12.72
C PHE A 206 -3.43 22.45 -12.45
N SER A 207 -3.05 22.72 -11.20
CA SER A 207 -2.34 23.95 -10.82
C SER A 207 -0.82 23.82 -10.91
N SER A 208 -0.26 22.62 -10.92
CA SER A 208 1.18 22.34 -10.96
C SER A 208 1.64 22.02 -12.38
N ASP A 209 1.62 23.01 -13.28
CA ASP A 209 2.18 22.84 -14.62
C ASP A 209 3.69 23.07 -14.58
N LEU A 210 4.44 21.99 -14.35
CA LEU A 210 5.91 22.00 -14.34
C LEU A 210 6.53 22.38 -15.70
N ARG A 211 5.76 22.35 -16.78
CA ARG A 211 6.23 22.72 -18.12
C ARG A 211 6.52 24.22 -18.26
N LEU A 212 5.95 25.03 -17.38
CA LEU A 212 6.16 26.47 -17.33
C LEU A 212 7.41 26.87 -16.55
N LEU A 213 8.03 25.96 -15.82
CA LEU A 213 9.21 26.22 -15.01
C LEU A 213 10.49 26.06 -15.83
N SER A 214 11.46 26.94 -15.58
CA SER A 214 12.79 26.80 -16.19
C SER A 214 13.53 25.59 -15.59
N PRO A 215 14.52 24.99 -16.32
CA PRO A 215 15.34 23.90 -15.79
C PRO A 215 16.00 24.23 -14.44
N GLU A 216 16.42 25.49 -14.24
CA GLU A 216 17.01 25.95 -12.99
C GLU A 216 16.00 25.94 -11.83
N GLN A 217 14.76 26.34 -12.11
CA GLN A 217 13.67 26.33 -11.11
C GLN A 217 13.28 24.91 -10.73
N LEU A 218 13.25 23.99 -11.69
CA LEU A 218 12.98 22.57 -11.43
C LEU A 218 14.08 21.92 -10.59
N THR A 219 15.34 22.27 -10.86
CA THR A 219 16.48 21.81 -10.05
C THR A 219 16.45 22.41 -8.63
N ALA A 220 16.17 23.71 -8.51
CA ALA A 220 16.06 24.39 -7.22
C ALA A 220 14.90 23.84 -6.36
N ALA A 221 13.81 23.40 -6.99
CA ALA A 221 12.67 22.74 -6.32
C ALA A 221 12.92 21.26 -6.01
N HIS A 222 14.10 20.72 -6.28
CA HIS A 222 14.44 19.29 -6.11
C HIS A 222 13.51 18.33 -6.88
N VAL A 223 12.86 18.80 -7.95
CA VAL A 223 11.99 17.97 -8.80
C VAL A 223 12.83 17.11 -9.74
N VAL A 224 13.97 17.63 -10.18
CA VAL A 224 14.95 16.92 -11.01
C VAL A 224 16.35 17.01 -10.39
N SER A 225 17.16 16.00 -10.61
CA SER A 225 18.49 15.92 -10.01
C SER A 225 19.52 16.77 -10.77
N SER A 226 19.25 17.11 -12.02
CA SER A 226 20.16 17.90 -12.86
C SER A 226 19.38 18.73 -13.88
N ALA A 227 20.00 19.82 -14.37
CA ALA A 227 19.46 20.63 -15.45
C ALA A 227 19.34 19.84 -16.77
N ILE A 228 20.14 18.79 -16.94
CA ILE A 228 20.10 17.91 -18.11
C ILE A 228 18.79 17.09 -18.10
N ASP A 229 18.39 16.56 -16.95
CA ASP A 229 17.13 15.80 -16.82
C ASP A 229 15.91 16.71 -17.03
N ALA A 230 16.02 17.98 -16.60
CA ALA A 230 14.97 18.97 -16.79
C ALA A 230 14.81 19.42 -18.25
N ALA A 231 15.89 19.39 -19.03
CA ALA A 231 15.90 19.78 -20.45
C ALA A 231 15.52 18.61 -21.38
N ALA A 232 15.44 17.38 -20.89
CA ALA A 232 15.01 16.24 -21.69
C ALA A 232 13.53 16.45 -22.11
N PRO A 233 13.20 16.36 -23.43
CA PRO A 233 11.81 16.46 -23.85
C PRO A 233 11.02 15.35 -23.17
N ALA A 234 9.88 15.70 -22.57
CA ALA A 234 8.93 14.72 -22.10
C ALA A 234 8.50 13.90 -23.33
N GLU A 235 9.04 12.71 -23.47
CA GLU A 235 8.60 11.79 -24.52
C GLU A 235 7.11 11.56 -24.33
N ALA A 236 6.34 12.01 -25.32
CA ALA A 236 4.88 11.97 -25.37
C ALA A 236 4.34 10.52 -25.49
#